data_7a7cef1d934376060c5bb80291c27cf0
#
_entry.id   7a7cef1d934376060c5bb80291c27cf0
#
_cell.length_a   1.000
_cell.length_b   1.000
_cell.length_c   1.000
_cell.angle_alpha   90.00
_cell.angle_beta   90.00
_cell.angle_gamma   90.00
#
_symmetry.space_group_name_H-M   'P 1'
#
loop_
_entity.id
_entity.type
_entity.pdbx_description
1 polymer ?
#
loop_
_entity_poly.entity_id
_entity_poly.type
_entity_poly.pdbx_seq_one_letter_code
_entity_poly.pdbx_strand_id
1 'polypeptide(L)'
;MQLQNARQRFEKHGIKVAAISYDSQAILKDFAGRHQIDFPLLADPDSLVIRSFNVLNAEATGMTAGMARPGFFYIDSSGIIREKYFEVKYTDRFTPNNVIGKLFPELTEEVQANVEAPHLQLTLAQSDRDVVPGSRVSLIAEIELPRDTHVYSPGVQGYKAIQLSVHEAPGIKLAPVTYPSSKNLYLEAIQEHVPVFEGKFRIVEDVTVDSARTSDLVRSLVSTGTTIPITGELMY
;
A
#
# COMPACT_ATOMS: atom_id res chain seq x y z
N MET A 1 -6.15 -15.42 -1.22
CA MET A 1 -7.40 -15.26 -0.45
C MET A 1 -7.67 -13.83 0.01
N GLN A 2 -6.64 -12.99 0.28
CA GLN A 2 -6.85 -11.58 0.69
C GLN A 2 -7.74 -10.78 -0.29
N LEU A 3 -7.53 -10.92 -1.61
CA LEU A 3 -8.35 -10.24 -2.62
C LEU A 3 -9.81 -10.69 -2.61
N GLN A 4 -10.06 -11.99 -2.41
CA GLN A 4 -11.42 -12.54 -2.26
C GLN A 4 -12.13 -11.92 -1.04
N ASN A 5 -11.43 -11.81 0.08
CA ASN A 5 -11.98 -11.22 1.31
C ASN A 5 -12.25 -9.71 1.15
N ALA A 6 -11.41 -9.01 0.41
CA ALA A 6 -11.56 -7.58 0.14
C ALA A 6 -12.62 -7.25 -0.93
N ARG A 7 -12.98 -8.22 -1.80
CA ARG A 7 -13.84 -8.03 -2.98
C ARG A 7 -15.15 -7.32 -2.69
N GLN A 8 -15.89 -7.77 -1.67
CA GLN A 8 -17.20 -7.20 -1.36
C GLN A 8 -17.14 -5.72 -0.99
N ARG A 9 -16.04 -5.27 -0.37
CA ARG A 9 -15.82 -3.83 -0.10
C ARG A 9 -15.65 -3.07 -1.41
N PHE A 10 -14.84 -3.56 -2.31
CA PHE A 10 -14.65 -2.95 -3.63
C PHE A 10 -15.98 -2.81 -4.39
N GLU A 11 -16.75 -3.89 -4.44
CA GLU A 11 -18.01 -3.93 -5.21
C GLU A 11 -19.10 -3.02 -4.65
N LYS A 12 -19.18 -2.85 -3.32
CA LYS A 12 -20.08 -1.88 -2.69
C LYS A 12 -19.81 -0.43 -3.14
N HIS A 13 -18.62 -0.15 -3.59
CA HIS A 13 -18.18 1.17 -4.08
C HIS A 13 -18.04 1.21 -5.61
N GLY A 14 -18.64 0.26 -6.31
CA GLY A 14 -18.66 0.22 -7.77
C GLY A 14 -17.36 -0.28 -8.43
N ILE A 15 -16.40 -0.78 -7.64
CA ILE A 15 -15.12 -1.27 -8.14
C ILE A 15 -15.24 -2.78 -8.39
N LYS A 16 -15.07 -3.19 -9.64
CA LYS A 16 -15.06 -4.61 -10.02
C LYS A 16 -13.65 -5.16 -9.93
N VAL A 17 -13.54 -6.43 -9.52
CA VAL A 17 -12.28 -7.15 -9.40
C VAL A 17 -12.21 -8.25 -10.44
N ALA A 18 -11.07 -8.41 -11.10
CA ALA A 18 -10.71 -9.54 -11.95
C ALA A 18 -9.22 -9.85 -11.76
N ALA A 19 -8.83 -11.09 -12.01
CA ALA A 19 -7.42 -11.46 -12.05
C ALA A 19 -7.08 -12.14 -13.37
N ILE A 20 -5.83 -11.98 -13.82
CA ILE A 20 -5.29 -12.63 -15.01
C ILE A 20 -4.10 -13.50 -14.64
N SER A 21 -4.01 -14.66 -15.24
CA SER A 21 -2.88 -15.59 -15.07
C SER A 21 -2.53 -16.26 -16.40
N TYR A 22 -1.27 -16.68 -16.52
CA TYR A 22 -0.79 -17.51 -17.64
C TYR A 22 -1.31 -18.97 -17.58
N ASP A 23 -2.05 -19.35 -16.54
CA ASP A 23 -2.64 -20.66 -16.40
C ASP A 23 -3.80 -20.88 -17.38
N SER A 24 -4.05 -22.14 -17.75
CA SER A 24 -5.18 -22.50 -18.58
C SER A 24 -6.52 -22.32 -17.87
N GLN A 25 -7.61 -22.18 -18.63
CA GLN A 25 -8.96 -22.10 -18.08
C GLN A 25 -9.30 -23.27 -17.16
N ALA A 26 -8.84 -24.49 -17.48
CA ALA A 26 -9.11 -25.67 -16.66
C ALA A 26 -8.46 -25.55 -15.28
N ILE A 27 -7.19 -25.09 -15.22
CA ILE A 27 -6.47 -24.86 -13.98
C ILE A 27 -7.15 -23.76 -13.16
N LEU A 28 -7.50 -22.64 -13.79
CA LEU A 28 -8.16 -21.52 -13.11
C LEU A 28 -9.55 -21.89 -12.58
N LYS A 29 -10.31 -22.71 -13.31
CA LYS A 29 -11.62 -23.20 -12.86
C LYS A 29 -11.49 -24.11 -11.63
N ASP A 30 -10.54 -25.05 -11.65
CA ASP A 30 -10.26 -25.90 -10.49
C ASP A 30 -9.79 -25.09 -9.29
N PHE A 31 -8.87 -24.14 -9.51
CA PHE A 31 -8.39 -23.23 -8.45
C PHE A 31 -9.52 -22.40 -7.86
N ALA A 32 -10.37 -21.78 -8.70
CA ALA A 32 -11.51 -21.00 -8.24
C ALA A 32 -12.47 -21.84 -7.39
N GLY A 33 -12.77 -23.08 -7.81
CA GLY A 33 -13.64 -23.98 -7.06
C GLY A 33 -13.08 -24.38 -5.71
N ARG A 34 -11.80 -24.78 -5.66
CA ARG A 34 -11.14 -25.17 -4.40
C ARG A 34 -11.02 -24.02 -3.39
N HIS A 35 -10.89 -22.80 -3.89
CA HIS A 35 -10.65 -21.62 -3.06
C HIS A 35 -11.85 -20.70 -2.94
N GLN A 36 -13.01 -21.11 -3.47
CA GLN A 36 -14.27 -20.35 -3.43
C GLN A 36 -14.10 -18.91 -3.95
N ILE A 37 -13.34 -18.76 -5.06
CA ILE A 37 -13.16 -17.47 -5.72
C ILE A 37 -14.34 -17.24 -6.65
N ASP A 38 -15.01 -16.10 -6.48
CA ASP A 38 -16.25 -15.76 -7.19
C ASP A 38 -16.13 -14.50 -8.07
N PHE A 39 -14.91 -13.96 -8.22
CA PHE A 39 -14.58 -12.95 -9.24
C PHE A 39 -13.92 -13.60 -10.47
N PRO A 40 -13.98 -12.95 -11.65
CA PRO A 40 -13.41 -13.49 -12.88
C PRO A 40 -11.90 -13.77 -12.78
N LEU A 41 -11.51 -15.00 -13.11
CA LEU A 41 -10.13 -15.39 -13.37
C LEU A 41 -9.95 -15.55 -14.88
N LEU A 42 -9.10 -14.74 -15.50
CA LEU A 42 -8.86 -14.66 -16.92
C LEU A 42 -7.62 -15.49 -17.29
N ALA A 43 -7.73 -16.40 -18.24
CA ALA A 43 -6.63 -17.22 -18.71
C ALA A 43 -5.87 -16.52 -19.85
N ASP A 44 -4.55 -16.43 -19.73
CA ASP A 44 -3.62 -15.91 -20.74
C ASP A 44 -2.45 -16.89 -20.95
N PRO A 45 -2.70 -18.14 -21.42
CA PRO A 45 -1.69 -19.20 -21.43
C PRO A 45 -0.48 -18.88 -22.31
N ASP A 46 -0.64 -18.04 -23.31
CA ASP A 46 0.46 -17.58 -24.17
C ASP A 46 1.11 -16.29 -23.66
N SER A 47 0.64 -15.76 -22.53
CA SER A 47 1.10 -14.51 -21.92
C SER A 47 1.04 -13.30 -22.86
N LEU A 48 0.10 -13.26 -23.78
CA LEU A 48 -0.05 -12.19 -24.76
C LEU A 48 -0.48 -10.88 -24.09
N VAL A 49 -1.48 -10.96 -23.23
CA VAL A 49 -1.98 -9.80 -22.46
C VAL A 49 -0.93 -9.38 -21.43
N ILE A 50 -0.35 -10.33 -20.71
CA ILE A 50 0.71 -10.08 -19.73
C ILE A 50 1.89 -9.30 -20.37
N ARG A 51 2.29 -9.68 -21.60
CA ARG A 51 3.33 -8.97 -22.37
C ARG A 51 2.88 -7.59 -22.82
N SER A 52 1.65 -7.47 -23.33
CA SER A 52 1.13 -6.17 -23.80
C SER A 52 1.05 -5.11 -22.69
N PHE A 53 0.80 -5.55 -21.45
CA PHE A 53 0.79 -4.70 -20.27
C PHE A 53 2.21 -4.48 -19.67
N ASN A 54 3.25 -5.06 -20.29
CA ASN A 54 4.65 -4.96 -19.86
C ASN A 54 4.88 -5.40 -18.39
N VAL A 55 4.21 -6.48 -17.99
CA VAL A 55 4.30 -7.05 -16.64
C VAL A 55 4.84 -8.48 -16.62
N LEU A 56 5.37 -8.96 -17.74
CA LEU A 56 6.01 -10.27 -17.79
C LEU A 56 7.19 -10.33 -16.82
N ASN A 57 7.28 -11.40 -16.03
CA ASN A 57 8.46 -11.69 -15.24
C ASN A 57 9.52 -12.36 -16.11
N ALA A 58 10.51 -11.58 -16.57
CA ALA A 58 11.58 -12.08 -17.43
C ALA A 58 12.53 -13.06 -16.73
N GLU A 59 12.52 -13.11 -15.39
CA GLU A 59 13.36 -14.03 -14.59
C GLU A 59 12.68 -15.40 -14.40
N ALA A 60 11.39 -15.51 -14.72
CA ALA A 60 10.62 -16.74 -14.59
C ALA A 60 11.00 -17.73 -15.70
N THR A 61 11.42 -18.94 -15.33
CA THR A 61 11.89 -19.99 -16.24
C THR A 61 11.22 -21.34 -15.94
N GLY A 62 11.34 -22.31 -16.86
CA GLY A 62 10.76 -23.64 -16.68
C GLY A 62 9.23 -23.57 -16.52
N MET A 63 8.70 -24.18 -15.47
CA MET A 63 7.26 -24.24 -15.21
C MET A 63 6.61 -22.87 -14.91
N THR A 64 7.41 -21.86 -14.59
CA THR A 64 6.93 -20.48 -14.31
C THR A 64 7.11 -19.54 -15.50
N ALA A 65 7.66 -20.02 -16.61
CA ALA A 65 7.83 -19.22 -17.82
C ALA A 65 6.46 -18.67 -18.29
N GLY A 66 6.42 -17.37 -18.57
CA GLY A 66 5.16 -16.69 -18.92
C GLY A 66 4.42 -16.02 -17.76
N MET A 67 4.87 -16.27 -16.51
CA MET A 67 4.26 -15.67 -15.32
C MET A 67 4.41 -14.14 -15.32
N ALA A 68 3.37 -13.46 -14.89
CA ALA A 68 3.43 -12.02 -14.63
C ALA A 68 4.18 -11.71 -13.33
N ARG A 69 4.74 -10.50 -13.23
CA ARG A 69 5.08 -9.92 -11.93
C ARG A 69 3.80 -9.69 -11.13
N PRO A 70 3.80 -9.95 -9.81
CA PRO A 70 2.61 -9.74 -9.00
C PRO A 70 2.31 -8.25 -8.84
N GLY A 71 1.05 -7.87 -9.01
CA GLY A 71 0.65 -6.48 -8.86
C GLY A 71 -0.79 -6.22 -9.22
N PHE A 72 -1.15 -4.94 -9.25
CA PHE A 72 -2.48 -4.43 -9.51
C PHE A 72 -2.44 -3.30 -10.53
N PHE A 73 -3.46 -3.25 -11.37
CA PHE A 73 -3.84 -2.07 -12.13
C PHE A 73 -5.16 -1.53 -11.60
N TYR A 74 -5.25 -0.23 -11.42
CA TYR A 74 -6.53 0.45 -11.28
C TYR A 74 -6.91 1.04 -12.64
N ILE A 75 -8.08 0.63 -13.14
CA ILE A 75 -8.62 1.04 -14.44
C ILE A 75 -9.93 1.78 -14.16
N ASP A 76 -10.09 2.98 -14.67
CA ASP A 76 -11.31 3.76 -14.51
C ASP A 76 -12.45 3.27 -15.43
N SER A 77 -13.63 3.88 -15.27
CA SER A 77 -14.83 3.55 -16.07
C SER A 77 -14.67 3.84 -17.57
N SER A 78 -13.69 4.62 -17.97
CA SER A 78 -13.34 4.92 -19.37
C SER A 78 -12.36 3.91 -19.96
N GLY A 79 -11.91 2.90 -19.17
CA GLY A 79 -10.93 1.91 -19.59
C GLY A 79 -9.47 2.40 -19.53
N ILE A 80 -9.22 3.53 -18.87
CA ILE A 80 -7.87 4.09 -18.75
C ILE A 80 -7.20 3.59 -17.48
N ILE A 81 -5.96 3.09 -17.60
CA ILE A 81 -5.13 2.75 -16.44
C ILE A 81 -4.73 4.04 -15.74
N ARG A 82 -5.18 4.21 -14.50
CA ARG A 82 -4.87 5.37 -13.67
C ARG A 82 -3.68 5.11 -12.73
N GLU A 83 -3.61 3.88 -12.21
CA GLU A 83 -2.55 3.52 -11.26
C GLU A 83 -2.04 2.11 -11.52
N LYS A 84 -0.79 1.90 -11.12
CA LYS A 84 -0.07 0.65 -11.32
C LYS A 84 0.79 0.35 -10.09
N TYR A 85 0.53 -0.79 -9.44
CA TYR A 85 1.23 -1.27 -8.26
C TYR A 85 1.86 -2.63 -8.54
N PHE A 86 3.16 -2.67 -8.79
CA PHE A 86 3.90 -3.89 -9.11
C PHE A 86 5.20 -3.96 -8.34
N GLU A 87 5.56 -5.16 -7.88
CA GLU A 87 6.83 -5.43 -7.23
C GLU A 87 7.86 -5.96 -8.23
N VAL A 88 9.12 -5.57 -8.00
CA VAL A 88 10.24 -6.10 -8.78
C VAL A 88 10.51 -7.55 -8.36
N LYS A 89 10.54 -7.82 -7.04
CA LYS A 89 10.70 -9.16 -6.51
C LYS A 89 9.38 -9.90 -6.54
N TYR A 90 9.37 -11.06 -7.17
CA TYR A 90 8.18 -11.89 -7.28
C TYR A 90 7.65 -12.39 -5.91
N THR A 91 8.49 -12.40 -4.88
CA THR A 91 8.11 -12.77 -3.50
C THR A 91 7.37 -11.68 -2.74
N ASP A 92 7.51 -10.43 -3.15
CA ASP A 92 6.91 -9.29 -2.51
C ASP A 92 5.56 -8.96 -3.15
N ARG A 93 4.58 -8.51 -2.38
CA ARG A 93 3.22 -8.25 -2.85
C ARG A 93 2.60 -7.07 -2.12
N PHE A 94 1.98 -6.19 -2.88
CA PHE A 94 0.99 -5.26 -2.33
C PHE A 94 -0.19 -6.05 -1.77
N THR A 95 -0.69 -5.70 -0.59
CA THR A 95 -1.98 -6.22 -0.13
C THR A 95 -3.11 -5.46 -0.80
N PRO A 96 -4.31 -6.05 -0.93
CA PRO A 96 -5.48 -5.32 -1.41
C PRO A 96 -5.81 -4.10 -0.55
N ASN A 97 -5.62 -4.18 0.77
CA ASN A 97 -5.86 -3.06 1.68
C ASN A 97 -4.87 -1.92 1.49
N ASN A 98 -3.57 -2.24 1.26
CA ASN A 98 -2.57 -1.23 0.92
C ASN A 98 -2.97 -0.47 -0.37
N VAL A 99 -3.39 -1.19 -1.41
CA VAL A 99 -3.80 -0.59 -2.69
C VAL A 99 -5.08 0.24 -2.52
N ILE A 100 -6.10 -0.30 -1.81
CA ILE A 100 -7.34 0.44 -1.53
C ILE A 100 -7.04 1.72 -0.74
N GLY A 101 -6.25 1.62 0.32
CA GLY A 101 -5.94 2.76 1.19
C GLY A 101 -5.27 3.92 0.45
N LYS A 102 -4.56 3.62 -0.64
CA LYS A 102 -3.96 4.63 -1.53
C LYS A 102 -4.95 5.22 -2.53
N LEU A 103 -5.82 4.39 -3.09
CA LEU A 103 -6.78 4.82 -4.11
C LEU A 103 -8.03 5.43 -3.50
N PHE A 104 -8.51 4.88 -2.39
CA PHE A 104 -9.77 5.19 -1.74
C PHE A 104 -9.59 5.10 -0.22
N PRO A 105 -8.94 6.09 0.40
CA PRO A 105 -8.64 6.07 1.85
C PRO A 105 -9.88 5.85 2.72
N GLU A 106 -11.04 6.36 2.27
CA GLU A 106 -12.33 6.22 2.95
C GLU A 106 -12.88 4.78 2.99
N LEU A 107 -12.33 3.87 2.16
CA LEU A 107 -12.77 2.47 2.10
C LEU A 107 -11.91 1.51 2.91
N THR A 108 -10.88 2.02 3.57
CA THR A 108 -9.92 1.20 4.29
C THR A 108 -10.41 0.89 5.70
N GLU A 109 -10.44 -0.40 6.06
CA GLU A 109 -10.63 -0.86 7.44
C GLU A 109 -9.27 -0.91 8.11
N GLU A 110 -8.86 0.21 8.69
CA GLU A 110 -7.55 0.35 9.32
C GLU A 110 -7.60 -0.08 10.79
N VAL A 111 -6.51 -0.67 11.26
CA VAL A 111 -6.28 -0.82 12.70
C VAL A 111 -5.72 0.50 13.19
N GLN A 112 -6.39 1.14 14.14
CA GLN A 112 -6.07 2.49 14.58
C GLN A 112 -5.72 2.55 16.07
N ALA A 113 -4.83 3.48 16.42
CA ALA A 113 -4.49 3.85 17.79
C ALA A 113 -4.28 5.36 17.89
N ASN A 114 -4.98 6.00 18.85
CA ASN A 114 -4.76 7.41 19.14
C ASN A 114 -3.47 7.58 19.94
N VAL A 115 -2.72 8.63 19.62
CA VAL A 115 -1.46 8.99 20.29
C VAL A 115 -1.60 10.41 20.81
N GLU A 116 -1.21 10.61 22.07
CA GLU A 116 -1.12 11.97 22.62
C GLU A 116 0.00 12.74 21.91
N ALA A 117 -0.35 13.88 21.34
CA ALA A 117 0.58 14.80 20.68
C ALA A 117 0.23 16.24 21.04
N PRO A 118 1.20 17.08 21.41
CA PRO A 118 0.96 18.49 21.68
C PRO A 118 0.43 19.20 20.43
N HIS A 119 -0.60 20.03 20.61
CA HIS A 119 -1.10 20.97 19.59
C HIS A 119 -1.69 20.33 18.31
N LEU A 120 -1.86 19.02 18.24
CA LEU A 120 -2.54 18.32 17.13
C LEU A 120 -3.16 17.01 17.63
N GLN A 121 -4.08 16.43 16.82
CA GLN A 121 -4.56 15.08 17.05
C GLN A 121 -3.77 14.14 16.12
N LEU A 122 -3.22 13.07 16.67
CA LEU A 122 -2.48 12.05 15.94
C LEU A 122 -3.16 10.70 16.10
N THR A 123 -3.52 10.09 14.99
CA THR A 123 -3.97 8.69 14.95
C THR A 123 -2.98 7.89 14.12
N LEU A 124 -2.40 6.86 14.72
CA LEU A 124 -1.59 5.89 13.99
C LEU A 124 -2.48 4.75 13.49
N ALA A 125 -2.29 4.36 12.25
CA ALA A 125 -3.04 3.28 11.63
C ALA A 125 -2.14 2.39 10.79
N GLN A 126 -2.62 1.17 10.50
CA GLN A 126 -2.00 0.28 9.51
C GLN A 126 -3.07 -0.33 8.61
N SER A 127 -2.72 -0.53 7.34
CA SER A 127 -3.67 -1.01 6.33
C SER A 127 -4.15 -2.45 6.56
N ASP A 128 -3.38 -3.26 7.24
CA ASP A 128 -3.65 -4.69 7.46
C ASP A 128 -3.38 -5.08 8.91
N ARG A 129 -4.33 -5.78 9.54
CA ARG A 129 -4.17 -6.30 10.90
C ARG A 129 -3.15 -7.43 10.94
N ASP A 130 -3.32 -8.39 10.03
CA ASP A 130 -2.49 -9.59 9.95
C ASP A 130 -1.68 -9.56 8.67
N VAL A 131 -0.37 -9.62 8.82
CA VAL A 131 0.57 -9.46 7.70
C VAL A 131 1.27 -10.78 7.43
N VAL A 132 1.19 -11.26 6.20
CA VAL A 132 1.95 -12.45 5.78
C VAL A 132 3.32 -12.04 5.21
N PRO A 133 4.36 -12.90 5.37
CA PRO A 133 5.68 -12.61 4.82
C PRO A 133 5.65 -12.32 3.30
N GLY A 134 6.41 -11.33 2.90
CA GLY A 134 6.41 -10.82 1.52
C GLY A 134 5.34 -9.76 1.24
N SER A 135 4.46 -9.45 2.21
CA SER A 135 3.44 -8.42 2.01
C SER A 135 3.97 -7.02 2.24
N ARG A 136 3.50 -6.10 1.40
CA ARG A 136 3.64 -4.66 1.59
C ARG A 136 2.36 -4.11 2.19
N VAL A 137 2.49 -3.43 3.31
CA VAL A 137 1.40 -2.77 4.05
C VAL A 137 1.74 -1.30 4.27
N SER A 138 0.73 -0.47 4.55
CA SER A 138 0.94 0.94 4.86
C SER A 138 0.91 1.16 6.37
N LEU A 139 1.87 1.93 6.86
CA LEU A 139 1.82 2.63 8.15
C LEU A 139 1.34 4.05 7.87
N ILE A 140 0.37 4.52 8.63
CA ILE A 140 -0.33 5.76 8.38
C ILE A 140 -0.30 6.61 9.64
N ALA A 141 0.18 7.84 9.51
CA ALA A 141 -0.01 8.90 10.50
C ALA A 141 -1.13 9.82 9.99
N GLU A 142 -2.31 9.72 10.57
CA GLU A 142 -3.41 10.64 10.33
C GLU A 142 -3.31 11.79 11.33
N ILE A 143 -3.21 13.00 10.82
CA ILE A 143 -2.98 14.21 11.59
C ILE A 143 -4.16 15.14 11.39
N GLU A 144 -4.69 15.67 12.49
CA GLU A 144 -5.69 16.72 12.48
C GLU A 144 -5.20 17.93 13.26
N LEU A 145 -5.05 19.04 12.54
CA LEU A 145 -4.62 20.32 13.11
C LEU A 145 -5.82 21.14 13.59
N PRO A 146 -5.68 21.93 14.67
CA PRO A 146 -6.67 22.93 15.06
C PRO A 146 -6.97 23.90 13.93
N ARG A 147 -8.11 24.60 14.01
CA ARG A 147 -8.43 25.65 13.05
C ARG A 147 -7.36 26.74 13.05
N ASP A 148 -7.13 27.32 11.89
CA ASP A 148 -6.19 28.42 11.66
C ASP A 148 -4.74 28.10 12.04
N THR A 149 -4.40 26.80 12.05
CA THR A 149 -3.02 26.33 12.24
C THR A 149 -2.56 25.57 11.01
N HIS A 150 -1.24 25.59 10.79
CA HIS A 150 -0.59 24.85 9.72
C HIS A 150 0.75 24.28 10.18
N VAL A 151 1.23 23.29 9.45
CA VAL A 151 2.60 22.80 9.54
C VAL A 151 3.26 22.90 8.17
N TYR A 152 4.56 23.19 8.14
CA TYR A 152 5.28 23.31 6.88
C TYR A 152 5.51 21.95 6.24
N SER A 153 5.34 21.88 4.93
CA SER A 153 5.57 20.62 4.20
C SER A 153 7.07 20.39 3.97
N PRO A 154 7.52 19.14 3.76
CA PRO A 154 8.89 18.85 3.37
C PRO A 154 9.33 19.64 2.14
N GLY A 155 10.60 20.07 2.14
CA GLY A 155 11.18 20.87 1.05
C GLY A 155 11.07 22.39 1.23
N VAL A 156 10.32 22.88 2.25
CA VAL A 156 10.33 24.29 2.61
C VAL A 156 11.74 24.76 3.03
N GLN A 157 12.11 25.98 2.66
CA GLN A 157 13.38 26.58 3.02
C GLN A 157 13.21 27.53 4.23
N GLY A 158 14.11 27.49 5.20
CA GLY A 158 14.10 28.41 6.34
C GLY A 158 13.11 28.10 7.46
N TYR A 159 12.31 27.05 7.34
CA TYR A 159 11.29 26.63 8.32
C TYR A 159 11.47 25.18 8.71
N LYS A 160 10.97 24.80 9.90
CA LYS A 160 10.94 23.41 10.35
C LYS A 160 9.76 22.69 9.69
N ALA A 161 10.06 21.82 8.74
CA ALA A 161 9.04 21.00 8.08
C ALA A 161 8.55 19.85 8.97
N ILE A 162 7.30 19.43 8.81
CA ILE A 162 6.83 18.18 9.41
C ILE A 162 7.58 16.99 8.80
N GLN A 163 8.00 16.06 9.65
CA GLN A 163 8.73 14.86 9.24
C GLN A 163 8.27 13.64 10.02
N LEU A 164 7.90 12.61 9.30
CA LEU A 164 7.70 11.26 9.84
C LEU A 164 8.98 10.45 9.60
N SER A 165 9.45 9.77 10.63
CA SER A 165 10.58 8.85 10.55
C SER A 165 10.19 7.54 11.22
N VAL A 166 10.14 6.45 10.47
CA VAL A 166 9.96 5.09 10.99
C VAL A 166 11.34 4.48 11.18
N HIS A 167 11.56 3.83 12.31
CA HIS A 167 12.83 3.20 12.60
C HIS A 167 12.93 1.84 11.94
N GLU A 168 14.11 1.51 11.42
CA GLU A 168 14.40 0.19 10.87
C GLU A 168 14.16 -0.90 11.92
N ALA A 169 13.53 -1.97 11.49
CA ALA A 169 13.30 -3.17 12.30
C ALA A 169 13.75 -4.42 11.54
N PRO A 170 14.30 -5.43 12.23
CA PRO A 170 14.71 -6.67 11.58
C PRO A 170 13.55 -7.36 10.84
N GLY A 171 13.77 -7.72 9.59
CA GLY A 171 12.75 -8.35 8.74
C GLY A 171 11.73 -7.39 8.13
N ILE A 172 11.94 -6.08 8.28
CA ILE A 172 11.10 -5.02 7.71
C ILE A 172 11.95 -4.16 6.78
N LYS A 173 11.41 -3.85 5.59
CA LYS A 173 11.98 -2.90 4.65
C LYS A 173 11.07 -1.69 4.58
N LEU A 174 11.64 -0.52 4.75
CA LEU A 174 10.96 0.76 4.65
C LEU A 174 10.99 1.25 3.20
N ALA A 175 9.88 1.83 2.74
CA ALA A 175 9.81 2.60 1.51
C ALA A 175 9.92 4.10 1.84
N PRO A 176 10.17 4.97 0.87
CA PRO A 176 10.13 6.41 1.10
C PRO A 176 8.77 6.87 1.64
N VAL A 177 8.81 7.79 2.62
CA VAL A 177 7.60 8.40 3.19
C VAL A 177 6.87 9.20 2.10
N THR A 178 5.56 9.03 2.04
CA THR A 178 4.67 9.74 1.12
C THR A 178 3.88 10.79 1.87
N TYR A 179 3.99 12.04 1.43
CA TYR A 179 3.26 13.18 1.93
C TYR A 179 2.13 13.56 0.97
N PRO A 180 1.03 14.14 1.46
CA PRO A 180 -0.02 14.66 0.57
C PRO A 180 0.47 15.90 -0.20
N SER A 181 -0.31 16.34 -1.18
CA SER A 181 -0.05 17.61 -1.85
C SER A 181 -0.19 18.77 -0.87
N SER A 182 0.83 19.62 -0.78
CA SER A 182 0.81 20.83 0.05
C SER A 182 -0.03 21.93 -0.58
N LYS A 183 -0.56 22.82 0.27
CA LYS A 183 -1.15 24.08 -0.15
C LYS A 183 -0.07 25.18 -0.12
N ASN A 184 -0.19 26.14 -1.01
CA ASN A 184 0.69 27.31 -1.01
C ASN A 184 0.02 28.42 -0.20
N LEU A 185 0.50 28.67 1.03
CA LEU A 185 -0.03 29.69 1.94
C LEU A 185 0.78 30.98 1.80
N TYR A 186 0.08 32.11 1.64
CA TYR A 186 0.71 33.43 1.67
C TYR A 186 0.74 33.98 3.09
N LEU A 187 1.96 34.24 3.61
CA LEU A 187 2.20 34.80 4.93
C LEU A 187 2.37 36.32 4.79
N GLU A 188 1.33 37.09 5.08
CA GLU A 188 1.31 38.57 4.92
C GLU A 188 2.41 39.26 5.72
N ALA A 189 2.68 38.78 6.95
CA ALA A 189 3.67 39.39 7.85
C ALA A 189 5.11 39.40 7.29
N ILE A 190 5.43 38.46 6.43
CA ILE A 190 6.76 38.29 5.84
C ILE A 190 6.74 38.35 4.30
N GLN A 191 5.56 38.50 3.71
CA GLN A 191 5.34 38.57 2.26
C GLN A 191 5.89 37.37 1.48
N GLU A 192 5.76 36.16 2.03
CA GLU A 192 6.25 34.93 1.43
C GLU A 192 5.13 33.92 1.17
N HIS A 193 5.30 33.12 0.12
CA HIS A 193 4.52 31.94 -0.14
C HIS A 193 5.23 30.70 0.37
N VAL A 194 4.58 29.92 1.22
CA VAL A 194 5.16 28.73 1.83
C VAL A 194 4.27 27.49 1.63
N PRO A 195 4.85 26.33 1.33
CA PRO A 195 4.09 25.09 1.21
C PRO A 195 3.74 24.54 2.60
N VAL A 196 2.45 24.34 2.87
CA VAL A 196 1.93 23.91 4.17
C VAL A 196 0.90 22.80 4.05
N PHE A 197 0.65 22.12 5.19
CA PHE A 197 -0.52 21.28 5.41
C PHE A 197 -1.42 21.94 6.46
N GLU A 198 -2.75 21.85 6.24
CA GLU A 198 -3.79 22.40 7.11
C GLU A 198 -4.90 21.38 7.32
N GLY A 199 -5.60 21.47 8.45
CA GLY A 199 -6.75 20.62 8.78
C GLY A 199 -6.36 19.15 8.91
N LYS A 200 -7.09 18.26 8.24
CA LYS A 200 -6.87 16.82 8.32
C LYS A 200 -6.10 16.31 7.09
N PHE A 201 -5.01 15.56 7.34
CA PHE A 201 -4.20 14.96 6.28
C PHE A 201 -3.50 13.69 6.78
N ARG A 202 -2.93 12.91 5.83
CA ARG A 202 -2.23 11.66 6.10
C ARG A 202 -0.81 11.70 5.58
N ILE A 203 0.11 11.17 6.38
CA ILE A 203 1.48 10.84 5.97
C ILE A 203 1.56 9.31 5.99
N VAL A 204 2.06 8.72 4.91
CA VAL A 204 2.06 7.26 4.71
C VAL A 204 3.48 6.78 4.44
N GLU A 205 3.88 5.72 5.14
CA GLU A 205 5.09 4.97 4.81
C GLU A 205 4.75 3.50 4.59
N ASP A 206 5.06 3.00 3.40
CA ASP A 206 4.91 1.58 3.12
C ASP A 206 6.05 0.79 3.73
N VAL A 207 5.71 -0.35 4.29
CA VAL A 207 6.68 -1.31 4.78
C VAL A 207 6.45 -2.68 4.14
N THR A 208 7.53 -3.36 3.80
CA THR A 208 7.47 -4.73 3.27
C THR A 208 8.05 -5.67 4.30
N VAL A 209 7.27 -6.66 4.73
CA VAL A 209 7.77 -7.73 5.59
C VAL A 209 8.57 -8.71 4.73
N ASP A 210 9.78 -9.05 5.15
CA ASP A 210 10.63 -9.98 4.42
C ASP A 210 9.94 -11.33 4.19
N SER A 211 10.27 -11.98 3.07
CA SER A 211 9.76 -13.32 2.77
C SER A 211 10.33 -14.34 3.75
N ALA A 212 9.51 -15.24 4.28
CA ALA A 212 9.97 -16.39 5.08
C ALA A 212 10.92 -17.34 4.33
N ARG A 213 11.01 -17.21 3.00
CA ARG A 213 11.97 -17.95 2.17
C ARG A 213 13.38 -17.36 2.24
N THR A 214 13.51 -16.07 2.50
CA THR A 214 14.76 -15.31 2.49
C THR A 214 15.22 -14.85 3.87
N SER A 215 14.37 -14.97 4.89
CA SER A 215 14.65 -14.53 6.26
C SER A 215 14.33 -15.61 7.28
N ASP A 216 15.35 -16.13 7.96
CA ASP A 216 15.18 -17.11 9.04
C ASP A 216 14.45 -16.52 10.24
N LEU A 217 14.67 -15.22 10.50
CA LEU A 217 13.94 -14.48 11.52
C LEU A 217 12.43 -14.49 11.22
N VAL A 218 12.03 -14.08 10.02
CA VAL A 218 10.62 -14.04 9.63
C VAL A 218 10.00 -15.44 9.65
N ARG A 219 10.76 -16.47 9.25
CA ARG A 219 10.32 -17.87 9.33
C ARG A 219 10.02 -18.29 10.77
N SER A 220 10.88 -17.92 11.71
CA SER A 220 10.67 -18.18 13.14
C SER A 220 9.44 -17.44 13.68
N LEU A 221 9.28 -16.16 13.33
CA LEU A 221 8.15 -15.33 13.77
C LEU A 221 6.80 -15.85 13.26
N VAL A 222 6.74 -16.34 12.02
CA VAL A 222 5.52 -16.96 11.45
C VAL A 222 5.10 -18.19 12.24
N SER A 223 6.05 -19.00 12.69
CA SER A 223 5.74 -20.21 13.46
C SER A 223 5.17 -19.91 14.86
N THR A 224 5.45 -18.73 15.40
CA THR A 224 5.03 -18.30 16.75
C THR A 224 3.84 -17.33 16.76
N GLY A 225 3.43 -16.79 15.60
CA GLY A 225 2.37 -15.79 15.51
C GLY A 225 2.71 -14.48 16.24
N THR A 226 3.93 -14.01 16.12
CA THR A 226 4.47 -12.89 16.90
C THR A 226 4.19 -11.54 16.26
N THR A 227 3.98 -10.52 17.09
CA THR A 227 3.92 -9.12 16.66
C THR A 227 5.32 -8.53 16.53
N ILE A 228 5.62 -7.84 15.43
CA ILE A 228 6.86 -7.08 15.25
C ILE A 228 6.55 -5.62 15.65
N PRO A 229 7.12 -5.10 16.74
CA PRO A 229 6.93 -3.70 17.09
C PRO A 229 7.67 -2.80 16.09
N ILE A 230 6.95 -1.81 15.56
CA ILE A 230 7.53 -0.75 14.73
C ILE A 230 7.42 0.56 15.50
N THR A 231 8.51 1.28 15.60
CA THR A 231 8.60 2.57 16.29
C THR A 231 8.98 3.66 15.32
N GLY A 232 8.68 4.91 15.66
CA GLY A 232 9.02 6.05 14.83
C GLY A 232 8.82 7.36 15.58
N GLU A 233 9.15 8.46 14.92
CA GLU A 233 9.05 9.82 15.44
C GLU A 233 8.29 10.69 14.44
N LEU A 234 7.44 11.58 14.95
CA LEU A 234 6.83 12.66 14.21
C LEU A 234 7.37 14.00 14.75
N MET A 235 8.08 14.71 13.90
CA MET A 235 8.63 16.05 14.17
C MET A 235 7.77 17.09 13.46
N TYR A 236 7.37 18.20 14.11
CA TYR A 236 6.53 19.26 13.54
C TYR A 236 6.74 20.60 14.21
#